data_991b0af761e762379fd910cb0ea8d9e4
#
_entry.id   991b0af761e762379fd910cb0ea8d9e4
#
_cell.length_a   1.000
_cell.length_b   1.000
_cell.length_c   1.000
_cell.angle_alpha   90.00
_cell.angle_beta   90.00
_cell.angle_gamma   90.00
#
_symmetry.space_group_name_H-M   'P 1'
#
loop_
_entity.id
_entity.type
_entity.pdbx_description
1 polymer ?
#
loop_
_entity_poly.entity_id
_entity_poly.type
_entity_poly.pdbx_seq_one_letter_code
_entity_poly.pdbx_strand_id
1 'polypeptide(L)'
;VSTNLMFRILKAVSEMYDTCLLDNCSSKSKWCVWLNMRMAFWGKSFVHPMKSKEYKTFYFKTEKEAKLFSALMNSSLFFFVWECISDCWHITTKDLIFIKIDFSKISNDIVEAITELYDAYEMQLEKSKVFIGSVQTSYIYQHKLHKPMIDEIDNLFARIFYLTDEELDFVKSYQEKYRLNTEKK
;
A
#
# COMPACT_ATOMS: atom_id res chain seq x y z
N VAL A 1 5.99 -19.86 16.09
CA VAL A 1 6.49 -19.65 14.69
C VAL A 1 5.97 -18.32 14.15
N SER A 2 4.65 -18.07 14.15
CA SER A 2 4.09 -16.83 13.57
C SER A 2 4.56 -15.55 14.26
N THR A 3 4.69 -15.52 15.57
CA THR A 3 5.15 -14.34 16.33
C THR A 3 6.58 -13.93 15.94
N ASN A 4 7.46 -14.89 15.67
CA ASN A 4 8.83 -14.61 15.22
C ASN A 4 8.85 -14.04 13.80
N LEU A 5 8.04 -14.58 12.89
CA LEU A 5 7.88 -14.04 11.52
C LEU A 5 7.38 -12.60 11.55
N MET A 6 6.32 -12.33 12.31
CA MET A 6 5.77 -10.97 12.47
C MET A 6 6.84 -9.98 12.94
N PHE A 7 7.60 -10.36 13.98
CA PHE A 7 8.66 -9.51 14.50
C PHE A 7 9.76 -9.24 13.47
N ARG A 8 10.19 -10.25 12.72
CA ARG A 8 11.22 -10.12 11.69
C ARG A 8 10.78 -9.18 10.55
N ILE A 9 9.53 -9.33 10.09
CA ILE A 9 8.96 -8.46 9.05
C ILE A 9 8.88 -7.01 9.55
N LEU A 10 8.34 -6.79 10.74
CA LEU A 10 8.25 -5.44 11.33
C LEU A 10 9.64 -4.81 11.49
N LYS A 11 10.64 -5.58 11.93
CA LYS A 11 12.02 -5.14 12.03
C LYS A 11 12.59 -4.76 10.68
N ALA A 12 12.42 -5.59 9.65
CA ALA A 12 12.89 -5.29 8.30
C ALA A 12 12.30 -3.98 7.78
N VAL A 13 10.99 -3.78 7.94
CA VAL A 13 10.29 -2.58 7.46
C VAL A 13 10.66 -1.32 8.25
N SER A 14 10.99 -1.44 9.54
CA SER A 14 11.28 -0.29 10.41
C SER A 14 12.75 0.08 10.54
N GLU A 15 13.67 -0.77 10.08
CA GLU A 15 15.11 -0.59 10.29
C GLU A 15 15.97 -0.60 9.00
N MET A 16 15.37 -0.94 7.83
CA MET A 16 16.12 -1.11 6.58
C MET A 16 16.78 0.19 6.09
N TYR A 17 16.11 1.31 6.28
CA TYR A 17 16.58 2.63 5.86
C TYR A 17 16.51 3.62 7.03
N ASP A 18 17.31 4.69 6.96
CA ASP A 18 17.23 5.80 7.92
C ASP A 18 16.05 6.74 7.60
N THR A 19 15.68 6.83 6.32
CA THR A 19 14.62 7.69 5.79
C THR A 19 13.26 7.06 6.05
N CYS A 20 12.31 7.77 6.66
CA CYS A 20 10.96 7.27 6.79
C CYS A 20 10.13 7.51 5.50
N LEU A 21 9.02 6.80 5.37
CA LEU A 21 8.16 6.90 4.19
C LEU A 21 7.72 8.35 3.91
N LEU A 22 7.40 9.13 4.95
CA LEU A 22 7.00 10.54 4.79
C LEU A 22 8.12 11.47 4.34
N ASP A 23 9.38 11.12 4.57
CA ASP A 23 10.51 11.94 4.14
C ASP A 23 10.70 11.94 2.62
N ASN A 24 10.07 10.99 1.91
CA ASN A 24 10.02 10.98 0.45
C ASN A 24 8.98 11.98 -0.11
N CYS A 25 8.09 12.51 0.73
CA CYS A 25 7.13 13.52 0.33
C CYS A 25 7.83 14.86 0.07
N SER A 26 7.27 15.64 -0.83
CA SER A 26 7.74 17.00 -1.17
C SER A 26 6.71 18.06 -0.77
N SER A 27 7.10 19.32 -0.93
CA SER A 27 6.15 20.43 -0.97
C SER A 27 5.18 20.24 -2.14
N LYS A 28 4.09 21.03 -2.18
CA LYS A 28 3.06 20.97 -3.21
C LYS A 28 3.65 20.91 -4.62
N SER A 29 3.27 19.90 -5.38
CA SER A 29 3.70 19.65 -6.75
C SER A 29 2.51 19.16 -7.59
N LYS A 30 2.74 18.92 -8.89
CA LYS A 30 1.74 18.30 -9.77
C LYS A 30 1.58 16.79 -9.54
N TRP A 31 2.59 16.14 -8.93
CA TRP A 31 2.60 14.72 -8.66
C TRP A 31 2.10 14.47 -7.24
N CYS A 32 0.93 13.92 -7.11
CA CYS A 32 0.32 13.72 -5.81
C CYS A 32 -0.48 12.44 -5.72
N VAL A 33 -0.67 11.99 -4.50
CA VAL A 33 -1.43 10.81 -4.12
C VAL A 33 -2.58 11.21 -3.23
N TRP A 34 -3.75 10.66 -3.48
CA TRP A 34 -4.91 10.73 -2.60
C TRP A 34 -5.01 9.41 -1.82
N LEU A 35 -4.69 9.47 -0.52
CA LEU A 35 -4.76 8.35 0.39
C LEU A 35 -5.98 8.49 1.29
N ASN A 36 -6.89 7.52 1.25
CA ASN A 36 -7.98 7.44 2.22
C ASN A 36 -7.41 7.08 3.58
N MET A 37 -7.69 7.92 4.59
CA MET A 37 -7.16 7.73 5.94
C MET A 37 -7.95 6.69 6.73
N ARG A 38 -9.09 6.23 6.24
CA ARG A 38 -9.79 5.08 6.80
C ARG A 38 -9.38 3.82 6.07
N MET A 39 -8.82 2.90 6.82
CA MET A 39 -8.43 1.60 6.31
C MET A 39 -9.31 0.50 6.92
N ALA A 40 -9.61 -0.51 6.11
CA ALA A 40 -10.19 -1.77 6.55
C ALA A 40 -9.26 -2.88 6.06
N PHE A 41 -9.70 -3.76 5.16
CA PHE A 41 -8.87 -4.83 4.61
C PHE A 41 -7.95 -4.40 3.45
N TRP A 42 -8.18 -3.21 2.89
CA TRP A 42 -7.49 -2.73 1.69
C TRP A 42 -7.10 -1.27 1.83
N GLY A 43 -5.87 -0.96 1.49
CA GLY A 43 -5.44 0.41 1.27
C GLY A 43 -6.22 1.02 0.10
N LYS A 44 -6.45 2.33 0.15
CA LYS A 44 -7.17 3.08 -0.89
C LYS A 44 -6.34 4.30 -1.23
N SER A 45 -5.36 4.09 -2.07
CA SER A 45 -4.39 5.09 -2.50
C SER A 45 -4.39 5.20 -4.01
N PHE A 46 -4.52 6.42 -4.54
CA PHE A 46 -4.69 6.69 -5.96
C PHE A 46 -3.84 7.88 -6.38
N VAL A 47 -3.32 7.84 -7.62
CA VAL A 47 -2.60 8.98 -8.22
C VAL A 47 -3.51 9.91 -9.02
N HIS A 48 -4.81 9.63 -9.09
CA HIS A 48 -5.81 10.53 -9.66
C HIS A 48 -6.69 11.17 -8.56
N PRO A 49 -7.30 12.34 -8.83
CA PRO A 49 -8.08 13.08 -7.85
C PRO A 49 -9.28 12.30 -7.29
N MET A 50 -9.40 12.29 -5.96
CA MET A 50 -10.52 11.71 -5.25
C MET A 50 -11.38 12.80 -4.59
N LYS A 51 -12.71 12.67 -4.66
CA LYS A 51 -13.64 13.73 -4.24
C LYS A 51 -14.04 13.69 -2.75
N SER A 52 -13.76 12.60 -2.04
CA SER A 52 -14.17 12.47 -0.63
C SER A 52 -13.22 13.22 0.30
N LYS A 53 -13.76 13.83 1.37
CA LYS A 53 -12.98 14.50 2.43
C LYS A 53 -12.15 13.53 3.29
N GLU A 54 -12.36 12.23 3.16
CA GLU A 54 -11.59 11.20 3.87
C GLU A 54 -10.20 11.00 3.26
N TYR A 55 -9.96 11.55 2.06
CA TYR A 55 -8.66 11.48 1.41
C TYR A 55 -7.78 12.65 1.81
N LYS A 56 -6.55 12.33 2.24
CA LYS A 56 -5.45 13.30 2.36
C LYS A 56 -4.57 13.23 1.12
N THR A 57 -4.02 14.38 0.75
CA THR A 57 -3.13 14.50 -0.40
C THR A 57 -1.68 14.56 0.06
N PHE A 58 -0.85 13.72 -0.53
CA PHE A 58 0.61 13.69 -0.37
C PHE A 58 1.26 14.08 -1.69
N TYR A 59 2.31 14.87 -1.66
CA TYR A 59 2.97 15.38 -2.85
C TYR A 59 4.37 14.77 -3.00
N PHE A 60 4.82 14.58 -4.24
CA PHE A 60 6.10 13.96 -4.56
C PHE A 60 6.83 14.76 -5.63
N LYS A 61 8.16 14.58 -5.73
CA LYS A 61 8.98 15.26 -6.73
C LYS A 61 8.71 14.72 -8.13
N THR A 62 8.44 13.43 -8.25
CA THR A 62 8.24 12.72 -9.51
C THR A 62 6.97 11.87 -9.50
N GLU A 63 6.49 11.54 -10.71
CA GLU A 63 5.37 10.61 -10.89
C GLU A 63 5.69 9.21 -10.35
N LYS A 64 6.92 8.75 -10.56
CA LYS A 64 7.37 7.44 -10.08
C LYS A 64 7.32 7.34 -8.55
N GLU A 65 7.76 8.37 -7.83
CA GLU A 65 7.66 8.42 -6.37
C GLU A 65 6.20 8.38 -5.88
N ALA A 66 5.30 9.10 -6.55
CA ALA A 66 3.87 9.05 -6.24
C ALA A 66 3.30 7.63 -6.45
N LYS A 67 3.66 6.96 -7.54
CA LYS A 67 3.23 5.58 -7.82
C LYS A 67 3.84 4.57 -6.85
N LEU A 68 5.13 4.71 -6.48
CA LEU A 68 5.77 3.88 -5.46
C LEU A 68 5.04 3.98 -4.11
N PHE A 69 4.77 5.20 -3.67
CA PHE A 69 4.01 5.42 -2.43
C PHE A 69 2.62 4.77 -2.52
N SER A 70 1.90 5.01 -3.60
CA SER A 70 0.54 4.49 -3.76
C SER A 70 0.51 2.97 -3.86
N ALA A 71 1.48 2.35 -4.55
CA ALA A 71 1.64 0.91 -4.62
C ALA A 71 1.87 0.30 -3.23
N LEU A 72 2.77 0.90 -2.43
CA LEU A 72 3.01 0.44 -1.06
C LEU A 72 1.75 0.53 -0.20
N MET A 73 1.02 1.66 -0.25
CA MET A 73 -0.22 1.84 0.51
C MET A 73 -1.31 0.82 0.16
N ASN A 74 -1.34 0.33 -1.08
CA ASN A 74 -2.30 -0.67 -1.54
C ASN A 74 -1.81 -2.12 -1.36
N SER A 75 -0.58 -2.34 -0.88
CA SER A 75 0.05 -3.66 -0.73
C SER A 75 -0.49 -4.44 0.48
N SER A 76 -0.31 -5.77 0.45
CA SER A 76 -0.55 -6.60 1.64
C SER A 76 0.48 -6.34 2.73
N LEU A 77 1.70 -5.96 2.35
CA LEU A 77 2.76 -5.59 3.31
C LEU A 77 2.34 -4.38 4.16
N PHE A 78 1.82 -3.32 3.55
CA PHE A 78 1.33 -2.16 4.31
C PHE A 78 0.15 -2.54 5.21
N PHE A 79 -0.81 -3.32 4.71
CA PHE A 79 -1.93 -3.80 5.50
C PHE A 79 -1.46 -4.56 6.74
N PHE A 80 -0.54 -5.51 6.57
CA PHE A 80 0.02 -6.29 7.66
C PHE A 80 0.70 -5.40 8.72
N VAL A 81 1.60 -4.50 8.27
CA VAL A 81 2.31 -3.58 9.16
C VAL A 81 1.33 -2.70 9.92
N TRP A 82 0.39 -2.07 9.21
CA TRP A 82 -0.60 -1.19 9.80
C TRP A 82 -1.46 -1.91 10.86
N GLU A 83 -1.90 -3.13 10.59
CA GLU A 83 -2.68 -3.90 11.56
C GLU A 83 -1.88 -4.27 12.81
N CYS A 84 -0.57 -4.47 12.67
CA CYS A 84 0.29 -4.76 13.82
C CYS A 84 0.59 -3.56 14.72
N ILE A 85 0.58 -2.33 14.20
CA ILE A 85 1.09 -1.14 14.93
C ILE A 85 0.05 -0.06 15.20
N SER A 86 -1.13 -0.12 14.54
CA SER A 86 -2.15 0.92 14.58
C SER A 86 -3.32 0.59 15.51
N ASP A 87 -4.29 1.50 15.56
CA ASP A 87 -5.58 1.28 16.21
C ASP A 87 -6.57 0.45 15.36
N CYS A 88 -6.17 -0.05 14.21
CA CYS A 88 -6.97 -0.77 13.23
C CYS A 88 -8.21 -0.01 12.72
N TRP A 89 -8.16 1.33 12.74
CA TRP A 89 -9.26 2.18 12.27
C TRP A 89 -8.82 3.25 11.28
N HIS A 90 -7.78 4.02 11.63
CA HIS A 90 -7.26 5.09 10.80
C HIS A 90 -5.78 4.89 10.48
N ILE A 91 -5.36 5.34 9.31
CA ILE A 91 -3.95 5.55 9.01
C ILE A 91 -3.52 6.86 9.63
N THR A 92 -2.49 6.82 10.46
CA THR A 92 -1.95 8.00 11.14
C THR A 92 -0.55 8.35 10.64
N THR A 93 -0.07 9.54 10.98
CA THR A 93 1.32 9.94 10.70
C THR A 93 2.33 8.98 11.31
N LYS A 94 2.03 8.41 12.49
CA LYS A 94 2.92 7.44 13.17
C LYS A 94 3.10 6.16 12.35
N ASP A 95 2.02 5.68 11.72
CA ASP A 95 2.06 4.47 10.90
C ASP A 95 2.95 4.67 9.67
N LEU A 96 2.89 5.86 9.06
CA LEU A 96 3.72 6.21 7.90
C LEU A 96 5.20 6.47 8.29
N ILE A 97 5.46 7.00 9.49
CA ILE A 97 6.82 7.20 10.00
C ILE A 97 7.48 5.87 10.39
N PHE A 98 6.70 4.88 10.80
CA PHE A 98 7.21 3.55 11.18
C PHE A 98 7.92 2.86 10.02
N ILE A 99 7.41 3.02 8.80
CA ILE A 99 8.00 2.42 7.60
C ILE A 99 9.23 3.22 7.18
N LYS A 100 10.37 2.54 7.13
CA LYS A 100 11.66 3.11 6.72
C LYS A 100 11.99 2.69 5.29
N ILE A 101 11.89 3.62 4.37
CA ILE A 101 12.17 3.42 2.94
C ILE A 101 12.66 4.72 2.31
N ASP A 102 13.69 4.62 1.48
CA ASP A 102 14.24 5.73 0.71
C ASP A 102 14.07 5.43 -0.79
N PHE A 103 13.14 6.11 -1.43
CA PHE A 103 12.83 5.89 -2.84
C PHE A 103 14.03 6.18 -3.76
N SER A 104 14.94 7.06 -3.35
CA SER A 104 16.14 7.38 -4.12
C SER A 104 17.18 6.25 -4.17
N LYS A 105 17.09 5.30 -3.23
CA LYS A 105 17.99 4.16 -3.11
C LYS A 105 17.45 2.86 -3.74
N ILE A 106 16.23 2.89 -4.25
CA ILE A 106 15.65 1.74 -4.94
C ILE A 106 16.23 1.67 -6.35
N SER A 107 16.63 0.48 -6.78
CA SER A 107 17.15 0.29 -8.14
C SER A 107 16.10 0.61 -9.21
N ASN A 108 16.56 1.16 -10.34
CA ASN A 108 15.66 1.61 -11.40
C ASN A 108 14.78 0.49 -11.97
N ASP A 109 15.29 -0.72 -12.07
CA ASP A 109 14.53 -1.88 -12.56
C ASP A 109 13.32 -2.19 -11.65
N ILE A 110 13.49 -2.11 -10.34
CA ILE A 110 12.40 -2.29 -9.37
C ILE A 110 11.41 -1.12 -9.46
N VAL A 111 11.91 0.11 -9.55
CA VAL A 111 11.05 1.31 -9.70
C VAL A 111 10.19 1.21 -10.96
N GLU A 112 10.78 0.87 -12.12
CA GLU A 112 10.03 0.67 -13.36
C GLU A 112 8.98 -0.44 -13.21
N ALA A 113 9.38 -1.60 -12.69
CA ALA A 113 8.47 -2.73 -12.52
C ALA A 113 7.27 -2.38 -11.60
N ILE A 114 7.49 -1.68 -10.49
CA ILE A 114 6.41 -1.25 -9.59
C ILE A 114 5.51 -0.24 -10.29
N THR A 115 6.07 0.74 -11.00
CA THR A 115 5.27 1.80 -11.64
C THR A 115 4.41 1.26 -12.76
N GLU A 116 4.93 0.37 -13.60
CA GLU A 116 4.15 -0.30 -14.67
C GLU A 116 3.03 -1.17 -14.09
N LEU A 117 3.35 -1.97 -13.06
CA LEU A 117 2.38 -2.83 -12.41
C LEU A 117 1.30 -2.03 -11.69
N TYR A 118 1.67 -0.92 -11.05
CA TYR A 118 0.73 -0.02 -10.39
C TYR A 118 -0.23 0.64 -11.39
N ASP A 119 0.25 1.08 -12.55
CA ASP A 119 -0.59 1.65 -13.60
C ASP A 119 -1.62 0.62 -14.10
N ALA A 120 -1.19 -0.61 -14.33
CA ALA A 120 -2.07 -1.69 -14.71
C ALA A 120 -3.11 -2.00 -13.61
N TYR A 121 -2.68 -2.03 -12.35
CA TYR A 121 -3.55 -2.25 -11.19
C TYR A 121 -4.61 -1.15 -11.04
N GLU A 122 -4.21 0.13 -11.07
CA GLU A 122 -5.13 1.26 -10.94
C GLU A 122 -6.14 1.29 -12.09
N MET A 123 -5.70 0.98 -13.31
CA MET A 123 -6.60 0.84 -14.46
C MET A 123 -7.63 -0.27 -14.27
N GLN A 124 -7.25 -1.42 -13.70
CA GLN A 124 -8.20 -2.51 -13.41
C GLN A 124 -9.16 -2.15 -12.28
N LEU A 125 -8.71 -1.42 -11.27
CA LEU A 125 -9.59 -0.89 -10.21
C LEU A 125 -10.65 0.05 -10.79
N GLU A 126 -10.25 0.96 -11.69
CA GLU A 126 -11.18 1.87 -12.37
C GLU A 126 -12.23 1.13 -13.21
N LYS A 127 -11.83 0.07 -13.91
CA LYS A 127 -12.75 -0.76 -14.71
C LYS A 127 -13.71 -1.58 -13.87
N SER A 128 -13.31 -2.01 -12.70
CA SER A 128 -14.09 -2.91 -11.83
C SER A 128 -14.85 -2.19 -10.71
N LYS A 129 -14.73 -0.87 -10.60
CA LYS A 129 -15.43 -0.11 -9.55
C LYS A 129 -16.94 -0.16 -9.73
N VAL A 130 -17.66 -0.19 -8.60
CA VAL A 130 -19.11 -0.26 -8.58
C VAL A 130 -19.68 1.06 -8.06
N PHE A 131 -20.60 1.65 -8.81
CA PHE A 131 -21.29 2.87 -8.39
C PHE A 131 -22.30 2.55 -7.28
N ILE A 132 -22.21 3.29 -6.16
CA ILE A 132 -23.15 3.15 -5.03
C ILE A 132 -23.86 4.46 -4.69
N GLY A 133 -23.38 5.60 -5.21
CA GLY A 133 -24.04 6.90 -5.10
C GLY A 133 -24.25 7.42 -3.67
N SER A 134 -23.41 7.00 -2.70
CA SER A 134 -23.54 7.55 -1.34
C SER A 134 -22.97 8.96 -1.25
N VAL A 135 -23.41 9.73 -0.21
CA VAL A 135 -22.92 11.09 0.03
C VAL A 135 -21.40 11.14 0.29
N GLN A 136 -20.87 10.08 0.89
CA GLN A 136 -19.45 10.01 1.27
C GLN A 136 -18.56 9.44 0.18
N THR A 137 -19.07 8.50 -0.62
CA THR A 137 -18.35 7.89 -1.72
C THR A 137 -19.29 7.51 -2.86
N SER A 138 -18.88 7.80 -4.07
CA SER A 138 -19.67 7.46 -5.26
C SER A 138 -19.42 6.04 -5.74
N TYR A 139 -18.23 5.48 -5.48
CA TYR A 139 -17.80 4.19 -5.99
C TYR A 139 -17.15 3.34 -4.91
N ILE A 140 -17.35 2.01 -5.00
CA ILE A 140 -16.56 1.00 -4.30
C ILE A 140 -15.54 0.42 -5.28
N TYR A 141 -14.26 0.47 -4.90
CA TYR A 141 -13.16 -0.14 -5.64
C TYR A 141 -12.99 -1.60 -5.22
N GLN A 142 -12.94 -2.51 -6.19
CA GLN A 142 -12.97 -3.96 -5.98
C GLN A 142 -11.53 -4.53 -5.80
N HIS A 143 -10.78 -4.05 -4.81
CA HIS A 143 -9.38 -4.48 -4.54
C HIS A 143 -9.22 -6.01 -4.48
N LYS A 144 -10.16 -6.71 -3.85
CA LYS A 144 -10.12 -8.17 -3.72
C LYS A 144 -10.07 -8.92 -5.03
N LEU A 145 -10.66 -8.37 -6.10
CA LEU A 145 -10.64 -8.98 -7.43
C LEU A 145 -9.25 -8.93 -8.07
N HIS A 146 -8.39 -8.04 -7.58
CA HIS A 146 -7.06 -7.77 -8.11
C HIS A 146 -5.95 -8.23 -7.16
N LYS A 147 -6.28 -9.14 -6.22
CA LYS A 147 -5.29 -9.71 -5.27
C LYS A 147 -4.04 -10.26 -5.95
N PRO A 148 -4.11 -10.97 -7.11
CA PRO A 148 -2.91 -11.41 -7.79
C PRO A 148 -1.95 -10.29 -8.19
N MET A 149 -2.46 -9.11 -8.59
CA MET A 149 -1.62 -7.95 -8.90
C MET A 149 -1.02 -7.34 -7.63
N ILE A 150 -1.78 -7.33 -6.53
CA ILE A 150 -1.27 -6.91 -5.21
C ILE A 150 -0.15 -7.85 -4.76
N ASP A 151 -0.27 -9.16 -4.99
CA ASP A 151 0.77 -10.14 -4.67
C ASP A 151 2.07 -9.90 -5.47
N GLU A 152 1.95 -9.47 -6.73
CA GLU A 152 3.12 -9.08 -7.53
C GLU A 152 3.76 -7.79 -7.02
N ILE A 153 2.96 -6.82 -6.57
CA ILE A 153 3.46 -5.62 -5.88
C ILE A 153 4.18 -6.01 -4.59
N ASP A 154 3.62 -6.94 -3.81
CA ASP A 154 4.26 -7.46 -2.59
C ASP A 154 5.60 -8.17 -2.89
N ASN A 155 5.71 -8.92 -4.01
CA ASN A 155 6.98 -9.52 -4.46
C ASN A 155 8.08 -8.46 -4.66
N LEU A 156 7.74 -7.32 -5.26
CA LEU A 156 8.70 -6.26 -5.52
C LEU A 156 9.10 -5.52 -4.22
N PHE A 157 8.16 -5.24 -3.33
CA PHE A 157 8.49 -4.66 -2.03
C PHE A 157 9.26 -5.62 -1.12
N ALA A 158 9.01 -6.94 -1.21
CA ALA A 158 9.81 -7.94 -0.50
C ALA A 158 11.29 -7.89 -0.92
N ARG A 159 11.59 -7.63 -2.19
CA ARG A 159 12.98 -7.42 -2.66
C ARG A 159 13.60 -6.15 -2.06
N ILE A 160 12.82 -5.08 -1.91
CA ILE A 160 13.29 -3.81 -1.32
C ILE A 160 13.61 -3.98 0.17
N PHE A 161 12.78 -4.70 0.90
CA PHE A 161 12.94 -4.94 2.34
C PHE A 161 13.70 -6.22 2.67
N TYR A 162 14.21 -6.94 1.66
CA TYR A 162 14.95 -8.22 1.82
C TYR A 162 14.17 -9.26 2.63
N LEU A 163 12.86 -9.34 2.43
CA LEU A 163 12.04 -10.37 3.05
C LEU A 163 12.36 -11.75 2.42
N THR A 164 12.38 -12.77 3.26
CA THR A 164 12.47 -14.17 2.81
C THR A 164 11.17 -14.62 2.17
N ASP A 165 11.21 -15.72 1.39
CA ASP A 165 10.00 -16.30 0.79
C ASP A 165 8.95 -16.65 1.87
N GLU A 166 9.38 -17.18 3.01
CA GLU A 166 8.49 -17.50 4.14
C GLU A 166 7.81 -16.23 4.71
N GLU A 167 8.55 -15.14 4.84
CA GLU A 167 8.01 -13.85 5.31
C GLU A 167 7.05 -13.23 4.28
N LEU A 168 7.38 -13.32 3.01
CA LEU A 168 6.52 -12.84 1.92
C LEU A 168 5.22 -13.66 1.83
N ASP A 169 5.29 -14.98 1.89
CA ASP A 169 4.11 -15.84 1.88
C ASP A 169 3.22 -15.58 3.08
N PHE A 170 3.83 -15.32 4.25
CA PHE A 170 3.09 -14.95 5.45
C PHE A 170 2.35 -13.62 5.25
N VAL A 171 2.98 -12.59 4.70
CA VAL A 171 2.36 -11.29 4.41
C VAL A 171 1.21 -11.44 3.42
N LYS A 172 1.40 -12.15 2.32
CA LYS A 172 0.38 -12.35 1.29
C LYS A 172 -0.87 -13.07 1.82
N SER A 173 -0.66 -14.09 2.64
CA SER A 173 -1.74 -14.90 3.22
C SER A 173 -2.35 -14.29 4.50
N TYR A 174 -1.76 -13.19 5.00
CA TYR A 174 -2.21 -12.59 6.25
C TYR A 174 -3.66 -12.12 6.16
N GLN A 175 -4.50 -12.68 7.00
CA GLN A 175 -5.96 -12.46 7.01
C GLN A 175 -6.68 -12.65 5.67
N GLU A 176 -6.09 -13.38 4.73
CA GLU A 176 -6.61 -13.60 3.38
C GLU A 176 -8.07 -14.10 3.41
N LYS A 177 -8.38 -15.01 4.31
CA LYS A 177 -9.72 -15.54 4.54
C LYS A 177 -10.78 -14.43 4.71
N TYR A 178 -10.46 -13.41 5.50
CA TYR A 178 -11.36 -12.28 5.76
C TYR A 178 -11.31 -11.25 4.62
N ARG A 179 -10.13 -10.99 4.10
CA ARG A 179 -9.91 -10.03 3.02
C ARG A 179 -10.62 -10.44 1.72
N LEU A 180 -10.65 -11.73 1.40
CA LEU A 180 -11.27 -12.25 0.18
C LEU A 180 -12.73 -12.70 0.38
N ASN A 181 -13.24 -12.69 1.60
CA ASN A 181 -14.58 -13.21 1.90
C ASN A 181 -14.73 -14.69 1.50
N THR A 182 -13.69 -15.50 1.75
CA THR A 182 -13.67 -16.93 1.40
C THR A 182 -14.25 -17.82 2.50
N GLU A 183 -14.97 -17.26 3.47
CA GLU A 183 -15.74 -18.09 4.40
C GLU A 183 -16.78 -18.87 3.59
N LYS A 184 -16.59 -20.16 3.52
CA LYS A 184 -17.59 -21.06 2.95
C LYS A 184 -18.89 -20.88 3.74
N LYS A 185 -19.95 -20.50 3.02
CA LYS A 185 -21.32 -20.64 3.51
C LYS A 185 -21.61 -22.11 3.81
#